data_30bfa0109ec72492191470a62e6395fa
#
_entry.id   30bfa0109ec72492191470a62e6395fa
#
_cell.length_a   1.000
_cell.length_b   1.000
_cell.length_c   1.000
_cell.angle_alpha   90.00
_cell.angle_beta   90.00
_cell.angle_gamma   90.00
#
_symmetry.space_group_name_H-M   'P 1'
#
loop_
_entity.id
_entity.type
_entity.pdbx_description
1 polymer ?
#
loop_
_entity_poly.entity_id
_entity_poly.type
_entity_poly.pdbx_seq_one_letter_code
_entity_poly.pdbx_strand_id
1 'polypeptide(L)'
;GLIISVVALLYLSLHLISTKTNEIDEHRAALSVQGAIQTSVNRVSSLVLDNAVWDDAVREAYRPTLDTNWLYNTWGAGFKINNLYDGTFVLDEHFNVIWGSFQSQPFQETNLDFFGKGLKALIAQHARALSGDKNIYAGISKTRSGVAFVGIGLIRPMVGRLQVTDGTRRYLVITRHLNARILSDLGSTFQIDNLHFTPDKINELSMPLRSSAGELLGYLNWQARLPGAQAARAASSDITQIVVLASALILLFILVSSVGLYKLARGESQARLVARTDWLSHLPNRRALIEALDRVSLRGDIDVKSVVFIDLDGFKDVNDIYGHSVGDDLIVAIAKTLSERVPPGGMLARMGGDEFAMTIGGDKAETQATA
;
A
#
# COMPACT_ATOMS: atom_id res chain seq x y z
N GLY A 1 -18.73 9.78 12.57
CA GLY A 1 -17.46 10.50 12.74
C GLY A 1 -16.26 9.56 12.81
N LEU A 2 -16.08 8.79 13.90
CA LEU A 2 -14.85 8.01 14.19
C LEU A 2 -14.48 7.00 13.09
N ILE A 3 -15.43 6.21 12.61
CA ILE A 3 -15.17 5.19 11.56
C ILE A 3 -14.70 5.86 10.27
N ILE A 4 -15.34 6.94 9.85
CA ILE A 4 -14.95 7.68 8.64
C ILE A 4 -13.54 8.24 8.79
N SER A 5 -13.20 8.77 9.97
CA SER A 5 -11.85 9.28 10.24
C SER A 5 -10.79 8.18 10.21
N VAL A 6 -11.08 7.02 10.77
CA VAL A 6 -10.16 5.86 10.74
C VAL A 6 -9.95 5.36 9.31
N VAL A 7 -11.03 5.23 8.54
CA VAL A 7 -10.95 4.82 7.12
C VAL A 7 -10.15 5.83 6.30
N ALA A 8 -10.41 7.11 6.47
CA ALA A 8 -9.65 8.16 5.79
C ALA A 8 -8.15 8.12 6.15
N LEU A 9 -7.81 7.88 7.42
CA LEU A 9 -6.42 7.75 7.88
C LEU A 9 -5.73 6.53 7.26
N LEU A 10 -6.44 5.40 7.16
CA LEU A 10 -5.91 4.18 6.50
C LEU A 10 -5.61 4.42 5.01
N TYR A 11 -6.53 5.06 4.28
CA TYR A 11 -6.31 5.38 2.87
C TYR A 11 -5.18 6.41 2.68
N LEU A 12 -5.09 7.41 3.55
CA LEU A 12 -3.99 8.38 3.53
C LEU A 12 -2.64 7.68 3.78
N SER A 13 -2.56 6.82 4.79
CA SER A 13 -1.36 6.04 5.10
C SER A 13 -0.96 5.14 3.93
N LEU A 14 -1.93 4.45 3.33
CA LEU A 14 -1.70 3.60 2.16
C LEU A 14 -1.17 4.42 0.96
N HIS A 15 -1.72 5.61 0.73
CA HIS A 15 -1.26 6.51 -0.32
C HIS A 15 0.19 6.98 -0.07
N LEU A 16 0.51 7.40 1.15
CA LEU A 16 1.87 7.84 1.53
C LEU A 16 2.90 6.70 1.38
N ILE A 17 2.56 5.49 1.85
CA ILE A 17 3.42 4.31 1.70
C ILE A 17 3.62 3.98 0.22
N SER A 18 2.54 4.00 -0.58
CA SER A 18 2.59 3.75 -2.02
C SER A 18 3.52 4.72 -2.73
N THR A 19 3.37 6.02 -2.48
CA THR A 19 4.20 7.06 -3.07
C THR A 19 5.67 6.87 -2.70
N LYS A 20 5.94 6.63 -1.41
CA LYS A 20 7.32 6.43 -0.93
C LYS A 20 7.97 5.19 -1.51
N THR A 21 7.22 4.11 -1.64
CA THR A 21 7.71 2.86 -2.26
C THR A 21 8.03 3.07 -3.74
N ASN A 22 7.21 3.82 -4.47
CA ASN A 22 7.49 4.15 -5.88
C ASN A 22 8.77 5.01 -6.03
N GLU A 23 8.95 6.05 -5.18
CA GLU A 23 10.17 6.86 -5.16
C GLU A 23 11.43 6.00 -4.93
N ILE A 24 11.37 5.05 -3.99
CA ILE A 24 12.48 4.13 -3.71
C ILE A 24 12.77 3.26 -4.94
N ASP A 25 11.75 2.74 -5.60
CA ASP A 25 11.92 1.89 -6.80
C ASP A 25 12.48 2.69 -7.98
N GLU A 26 12.03 3.93 -8.19
CA GLU A 26 12.58 4.83 -9.20
C GLU A 26 14.07 5.13 -8.97
N HIS A 27 14.44 5.43 -7.73
CA HIS A 27 15.85 5.63 -7.36
C HIS A 27 16.68 4.36 -7.56
N ARG A 28 16.17 3.20 -7.17
CA ARG A 28 16.79 1.90 -7.42
C ARG A 28 16.99 1.65 -8.91
N ALA A 29 15.97 1.93 -9.73
CA ALA A 29 16.06 1.75 -11.18
C ALA A 29 17.14 2.64 -11.80
N ALA A 30 17.25 3.89 -11.38
CA ALA A 30 18.31 4.81 -11.85
C ALA A 30 19.73 4.27 -11.51
N LEU A 31 19.95 3.79 -10.30
CA LEU A 31 21.20 3.14 -9.90
C LEU A 31 21.46 1.85 -10.71
N SER A 32 20.43 1.08 -10.99
CA SER A 32 20.52 -0.12 -11.83
C SER A 32 20.95 0.20 -13.25
N VAL A 33 20.39 1.26 -13.85
CA VAL A 33 20.81 1.75 -15.19
C VAL A 33 22.27 2.16 -15.17
N GLN A 34 22.71 2.91 -14.17
CA GLN A 34 24.12 3.29 -14.02
C GLN A 34 25.03 2.06 -13.89
N GLY A 35 24.63 1.08 -13.07
CA GLY A 35 25.35 -0.19 -12.90
C GLY A 35 25.42 -0.99 -14.19
N ALA A 36 24.34 -1.03 -14.97
CA ALA A 36 24.30 -1.71 -16.28
C ALA A 36 25.31 -1.11 -17.28
N ILE A 37 25.37 0.22 -17.33
CA ILE A 37 26.36 0.92 -18.18
C ILE A 37 27.78 0.62 -17.73
N GLN A 38 28.06 0.74 -16.43
CA GLN A 38 29.42 0.45 -15.89
C GLN A 38 29.81 -1.01 -16.14
N THR A 39 28.88 -1.94 -15.96
CA THR A 39 29.10 -3.37 -16.25
C THR A 39 29.41 -3.60 -17.74
N SER A 40 28.74 -2.88 -18.63
CA SER A 40 28.97 -2.95 -20.07
C SER A 40 30.37 -2.43 -20.44
N VAL A 41 30.79 -1.31 -19.86
CA VAL A 41 32.14 -0.77 -20.01
C VAL A 41 33.19 -1.76 -19.49
N ASN A 42 33.00 -2.31 -18.29
CA ASN A 42 33.90 -3.28 -17.68
C ASN A 42 34.00 -4.56 -18.52
N ARG A 43 32.87 -5.01 -19.11
CA ARG A 43 32.85 -6.18 -19.99
C ARG A 43 33.70 -5.97 -21.25
N VAL A 44 33.64 -4.79 -21.87
CA VAL A 44 34.50 -4.49 -23.03
C VAL A 44 35.96 -4.40 -22.58
N SER A 45 36.26 -3.86 -21.42
CA SER A 45 37.61 -3.84 -20.84
C SER A 45 38.16 -5.28 -20.66
N SER A 46 37.33 -6.19 -20.10
CA SER A 46 37.72 -7.60 -19.96
C SER A 46 37.93 -8.29 -21.31
N LEU A 47 37.06 -8.02 -22.29
CA LEU A 47 37.24 -8.56 -23.64
C LEU A 47 38.54 -8.09 -24.29
N VAL A 48 38.94 -6.85 -24.09
CA VAL A 48 40.25 -6.34 -24.57
C VAL A 48 41.39 -7.05 -23.83
N LEU A 49 41.29 -7.23 -22.49
CA LEU A 49 42.28 -7.95 -21.71
C LEU A 49 42.52 -9.37 -22.22
N ASP A 50 41.44 -10.13 -22.36
CA ASP A 50 41.48 -11.54 -22.79
C ASP A 50 42.03 -11.73 -24.20
N ASN A 51 41.87 -10.72 -25.07
CA ASN A 51 42.24 -10.79 -26.48
C ASN A 51 43.57 -10.08 -26.80
N ALA A 52 43.97 -9.08 -26.00
CA ALA A 52 45.21 -8.34 -26.22
C ALA A 52 46.41 -8.90 -25.44
N VAL A 53 46.18 -9.56 -24.30
CA VAL A 53 47.24 -10.06 -23.42
C VAL A 53 47.44 -11.55 -23.63
N TRP A 54 48.12 -11.90 -24.72
CA TRP A 54 48.21 -13.26 -25.18
C TRP A 54 49.40 -13.41 -26.14
N ASP A 55 50.18 -14.47 -25.99
CA ASP A 55 51.42 -14.69 -26.74
C ASP A 55 51.19 -14.88 -28.26
N ASP A 56 50.12 -15.52 -28.68
CA ASP A 56 49.79 -15.65 -30.09
C ASP A 56 49.30 -14.31 -30.68
N ALA A 57 48.58 -13.49 -29.90
CA ALA A 57 48.22 -12.14 -30.32
C ALA A 57 49.44 -11.32 -30.66
N VAL A 58 50.53 -11.43 -29.84
CA VAL A 58 51.81 -10.75 -30.11
C VAL A 58 52.43 -11.30 -31.36
N ARG A 59 52.57 -12.63 -31.49
CA ARG A 59 53.19 -13.25 -32.66
C ARG A 59 52.53 -12.80 -33.96
N GLU A 60 51.23 -12.76 -33.99
CA GLU A 60 50.48 -12.51 -35.21
C GLU A 60 50.27 -11.00 -35.47
N ALA A 61 50.04 -10.22 -34.42
CA ALA A 61 49.81 -8.78 -34.56
C ALA A 61 51.11 -7.99 -34.88
N TYR A 62 52.29 -8.52 -34.53
CA TYR A 62 53.59 -7.89 -34.77
C TYR A 62 54.36 -8.45 -35.97
N ARG A 63 53.74 -9.29 -36.78
CA ARG A 63 54.31 -9.73 -38.06
C ARG A 63 54.55 -8.53 -39.01
N PRO A 64 55.64 -8.52 -39.78
CA PRO A 64 55.85 -7.50 -40.81
C PRO A 64 54.69 -7.47 -41.83
N THR A 65 54.18 -8.65 -42.19
CA THR A 65 52.94 -8.79 -43.01
C THR A 65 51.90 -9.52 -42.14
N LEU A 66 50.81 -8.85 -41.87
CA LEU A 66 49.74 -9.39 -41.01
C LEU A 66 49.08 -10.64 -41.66
N ASP A 67 48.91 -11.71 -40.89
CA ASP A 67 48.07 -12.82 -41.29
C ASP A 67 46.60 -12.48 -41.10
N THR A 68 45.98 -11.92 -42.16
CA THR A 68 44.59 -11.49 -42.15
C THR A 68 43.60 -12.63 -41.92
N ASN A 69 43.96 -13.89 -42.28
CA ASN A 69 43.12 -15.03 -42.04
C ASN A 69 43.12 -15.40 -40.54
N TRP A 70 44.27 -15.40 -39.89
CA TRP A 70 44.36 -15.63 -38.47
C TRP A 70 43.59 -14.54 -37.68
N LEU A 71 43.83 -13.29 -37.98
CA LEU A 71 43.18 -12.17 -37.36
C LEU A 71 41.65 -12.21 -37.50
N TYR A 72 41.17 -12.56 -38.71
CA TYR A 72 39.76 -12.71 -38.96
C TYR A 72 39.15 -13.90 -38.17
N ASN A 73 39.77 -15.05 -38.18
CA ASN A 73 39.26 -16.23 -37.51
C ASN A 73 39.28 -16.07 -35.97
N THR A 74 40.28 -15.35 -35.45
CA THR A 74 40.44 -15.14 -34.00
C THR A 74 39.61 -13.99 -33.49
N TRP A 75 39.63 -12.85 -34.16
CA TRP A 75 38.95 -11.62 -33.72
C TRP A 75 37.81 -11.17 -34.61
N GLY A 76 37.92 -11.33 -35.90
CA GLY A 76 36.95 -10.83 -36.87
C GLY A 76 35.63 -11.58 -36.90
N ALA A 77 35.65 -12.90 -36.63
CA ALA A 77 34.45 -13.72 -36.66
C ALA A 77 33.60 -13.65 -35.38
N GLY A 78 34.04 -12.97 -34.34
CA GLY A 78 33.40 -12.93 -33.02
C GLY A 78 31.95 -12.46 -33.01
N PHE A 79 31.56 -11.56 -33.94
CA PHE A 79 30.18 -11.12 -34.09
C PHE A 79 29.25 -12.27 -34.55
N LYS A 80 29.69 -13.08 -35.52
CA LYS A 80 28.88 -14.21 -36.04
C LYS A 80 28.76 -15.35 -35.05
N ILE A 81 29.82 -15.60 -34.27
CA ILE A 81 29.90 -16.77 -33.39
C ILE A 81 29.22 -16.53 -32.06
N ASN A 82 29.56 -15.45 -31.36
CA ASN A 82 29.20 -15.25 -29.96
C ASN A 82 28.43 -13.95 -29.69
N ASN A 83 28.38 -13.03 -30.67
CA ASN A 83 27.80 -11.69 -30.51
C ASN A 83 28.31 -10.92 -29.27
N LEU A 84 29.55 -11.21 -28.84
CA LEU A 84 30.17 -10.60 -27.66
C LEU A 84 30.59 -9.15 -27.95
N TYR A 85 31.04 -8.91 -29.17
CA TYR A 85 31.44 -7.61 -29.71
C TYR A 85 31.14 -7.57 -31.20
N ASP A 86 31.08 -6.39 -31.74
CA ASP A 86 30.75 -6.17 -33.18
C ASP A 86 31.89 -5.61 -34.01
N GLY A 87 32.92 -5.12 -33.35
CA GLY A 87 34.13 -4.65 -34.02
C GLY A 87 35.39 -4.96 -33.26
N THR A 88 36.41 -5.35 -34.01
CA THR A 88 37.78 -5.51 -33.52
C THR A 88 38.76 -4.90 -34.49
N PHE A 89 39.74 -4.14 -33.96
CA PHE A 89 40.68 -3.39 -34.78
C PHE A 89 42.05 -3.43 -34.13
N VAL A 90 43.08 -3.53 -34.98
CA VAL A 90 44.48 -3.46 -34.57
C VAL A 90 45.03 -2.08 -35.03
N LEU A 91 45.58 -1.34 -34.06
CA LEU A 91 46.18 -0.04 -34.31
C LEU A 91 47.72 -0.09 -34.18
N ASP A 92 48.41 0.73 -34.93
CA ASP A 92 49.85 0.94 -34.79
C ASP A 92 50.15 1.90 -33.62
N GLU A 93 51.46 2.22 -33.43
CA GLU A 93 51.93 3.14 -32.39
C GLU A 93 51.45 4.60 -32.56
N HIS A 94 51.03 4.96 -33.77
CA HIS A 94 50.44 6.26 -34.11
C HIS A 94 48.94 6.27 -34.03
N PHE A 95 48.36 5.15 -33.58
CA PHE A 95 46.90 4.87 -33.52
C PHE A 95 46.22 4.83 -34.89
N ASN A 96 46.94 4.54 -35.98
CA ASN A 96 46.30 4.24 -37.26
C ASN A 96 45.77 2.82 -37.28
N VAL A 97 44.62 2.59 -37.89
CA VAL A 97 44.06 1.26 -38.05
C VAL A 97 44.83 0.51 -39.13
N ILE A 98 45.53 -0.54 -38.76
CA ILE A 98 46.31 -1.39 -39.66
C ILE A 98 45.57 -2.67 -40.07
N TRP A 99 44.58 -3.07 -39.28
CA TRP A 99 43.67 -4.16 -39.57
C TRP A 99 42.38 -3.94 -38.80
N GLY A 100 41.23 -4.35 -39.35
CA GLY A 100 39.97 -4.31 -38.63
C GLY A 100 38.89 -5.20 -39.25
N SER A 101 37.95 -5.59 -38.39
CA SER A 101 36.71 -6.26 -38.74
C SER A 101 35.56 -5.62 -38.02
N PHE A 102 34.52 -5.27 -38.75
CA PHE A 102 33.27 -4.72 -38.21
C PHE A 102 32.09 -5.55 -38.70
N GLN A 103 31.29 -6.07 -37.77
CA GLN A 103 30.17 -7.00 -38.04
C GLN A 103 30.60 -8.20 -38.92
N SER A 104 31.79 -8.71 -38.66
CA SER A 104 32.45 -9.77 -39.42
C SER A 104 32.66 -9.44 -40.89
N GLN A 105 32.77 -8.17 -41.25
CA GLN A 105 33.21 -7.70 -42.55
C GLN A 105 34.55 -6.98 -42.42
N PRO A 106 35.46 -7.09 -43.42
CA PRO A 106 36.70 -6.34 -43.42
C PRO A 106 36.49 -4.84 -43.30
N PHE A 107 37.25 -4.19 -42.42
CA PHE A 107 37.21 -2.74 -42.22
C PHE A 107 38.34 -2.10 -43.03
N GLN A 108 38.03 -1.03 -43.75
CA GLN A 108 38.97 -0.46 -44.74
C GLN A 108 39.54 0.89 -44.34
N GLU A 109 38.98 1.54 -43.31
CA GLU A 109 39.48 2.88 -42.90
C GLU A 109 40.75 2.74 -42.05
N THR A 110 41.70 3.62 -42.28
CA THR A 110 42.97 3.62 -41.60
C THR A 110 43.08 4.63 -40.45
N ASN A 111 42.08 5.50 -40.31
CA ASN A 111 42.06 6.52 -39.28
C ASN A 111 41.03 6.24 -38.16
N LEU A 112 41.04 7.06 -37.11
CA LEU A 112 40.10 6.93 -35.97
C LEU A 112 38.76 7.64 -36.17
N ASP A 113 38.42 8.11 -37.37
CA ASP A 113 37.21 8.91 -37.59
C ASP A 113 35.93 8.11 -37.41
N PHE A 114 35.99 6.79 -37.68
CA PHE A 114 34.89 5.87 -37.40
C PHE A 114 34.49 5.88 -35.91
N PHE A 115 35.45 5.95 -34.99
CA PHE A 115 35.23 5.82 -33.56
C PHE A 115 34.75 7.12 -32.89
N GLY A 116 34.78 8.23 -33.59
CA GLY A 116 34.38 9.53 -33.05
C GLY A 116 35.28 10.06 -31.94
N LYS A 117 34.76 11.05 -31.19
CA LYS A 117 35.55 11.78 -30.19
C LYS A 117 35.82 10.95 -28.93
N GLY A 118 35.00 9.96 -28.59
CA GLY A 118 35.12 9.21 -27.35
C GLY A 118 36.40 8.37 -27.27
N LEU A 119 36.71 7.60 -28.33
CA LEU A 119 37.97 6.83 -28.36
C LEU A 119 39.19 7.75 -28.44
N LYS A 120 39.12 8.84 -29.23
CA LYS A 120 40.21 9.84 -29.30
C LYS A 120 40.49 10.44 -27.93
N ALA A 121 39.45 10.75 -27.14
CA ALA A 121 39.59 11.24 -25.78
C ALA A 121 40.21 10.19 -24.82
N LEU A 122 39.77 8.94 -24.90
CA LEU A 122 40.38 7.84 -24.12
C LEU A 122 41.86 7.72 -24.40
N ILE A 123 42.27 7.73 -25.66
CA ILE A 123 43.69 7.70 -26.06
C ILE A 123 44.40 8.90 -25.53
N ALA A 124 43.91 10.12 -25.71
CA ALA A 124 44.53 11.34 -25.26
C ALA A 124 44.72 11.40 -23.71
N GLN A 125 43.70 10.99 -22.99
CA GLN A 125 43.74 10.96 -21.50
C GLN A 125 44.71 9.92 -20.96
N HIS A 126 44.90 8.82 -21.66
CA HIS A 126 45.65 7.66 -21.17
C HIS A 126 46.88 7.33 -22.00
N ALA A 127 47.34 8.19 -22.91
CA ALA A 127 48.43 7.90 -23.83
C ALA A 127 49.74 7.45 -23.14
N ARG A 128 50.12 8.07 -22.01
CA ARG A 128 51.25 7.66 -21.21
C ARG A 128 51.06 6.29 -20.55
N ALA A 129 49.86 6.02 -20.07
CA ALA A 129 49.52 4.79 -19.38
C ALA A 129 49.29 3.62 -20.36
N LEU A 130 48.73 3.91 -21.54
CA LEU A 130 48.61 2.93 -22.65
C LEU A 130 50.02 2.44 -23.12
N SER A 131 51.05 3.27 -22.93
CA SER A 131 52.44 2.92 -23.23
C SER A 131 53.06 2.01 -22.16
N GLY A 132 52.43 1.78 -21.02
CA GLY A 132 52.88 0.94 -19.92
C GLY A 132 52.24 -0.45 -19.95
N ASP A 133 52.84 -1.40 -19.23
CA ASP A 133 52.57 -2.83 -19.33
C ASP A 133 51.18 -3.31 -18.76
N LYS A 134 50.33 -2.47 -18.26
CA LYS A 134 49.17 -2.96 -17.51
C LYS A 134 47.81 -2.30 -17.80
N ASN A 135 47.72 -1.42 -18.77
CA ASN A 135 46.54 -0.54 -18.82
C ASN A 135 45.65 -0.84 -20.03
N ILE A 136 44.42 -1.23 -19.70
CA ILE A 136 43.31 -1.32 -20.63
C ILE A 136 42.32 -0.25 -20.21
N TYR A 137 41.84 0.50 -21.19
CA TYR A 137 40.88 1.56 -20.95
C TYR A 137 39.61 1.27 -21.78
N ALA A 138 38.46 1.50 -21.17
CA ALA A 138 37.18 1.36 -21.85
C ALA A 138 36.28 2.53 -21.48
N GLY A 139 35.38 2.87 -22.40
CA GLY A 139 34.40 3.95 -22.22
C GLY A 139 33.36 3.92 -23.30
N ILE A 140 32.72 5.04 -23.52
CA ILE A 140 31.62 5.18 -24.45
C ILE A 140 32.02 6.15 -25.54
N SER A 141 31.70 5.81 -26.79
CA SER A 141 31.94 6.68 -27.94
C SER A 141 30.74 6.64 -28.90
N LYS A 142 30.53 7.75 -29.63
CA LYS A 142 29.63 7.77 -30.76
C LYS A 142 30.44 7.45 -32.01
N THR A 143 30.36 6.21 -32.46
CA THR A 143 30.93 5.79 -33.73
C THR A 143 30.04 6.25 -34.89
N ARG A 144 30.50 6.07 -36.11
CA ARG A 144 29.65 6.31 -37.33
C ARG A 144 28.44 5.38 -37.38
N SER A 145 28.53 4.20 -36.75
CA SER A 145 27.45 3.20 -36.70
C SER A 145 26.54 3.33 -35.49
N GLY A 146 26.76 4.31 -34.61
CA GLY A 146 25.94 4.56 -33.43
C GLY A 146 26.75 4.64 -32.14
N VAL A 147 26.05 4.63 -31.01
CA VAL A 147 26.68 4.65 -29.69
C VAL A 147 27.27 3.26 -29.39
N ALA A 148 28.52 3.23 -28.95
CA ALA A 148 29.23 1.99 -28.62
C ALA A 148 30.02 2.10 -27.31
N PHE A 149 30.11 0.98 -26.61
CA PHE A 149 31.16 0.75 -25.63
C PHE A 149 32.43 0.42 -26.39
N VAL A 150 33.52 1.09 -26.09
CA VAL A 150 34.80 0.98 -26.80
C VAL A 150 35.90 0.73 -25.77
N GLY A 151 36.71 -0.28 -26.01
CA GLY A 151 37.90 -0.55 -25.17
C GLY A 151 39.15 -0.57 -26.03
N ILE A 152 40.30 -0.14 -25.44
CA ILE A 152 41.62 -0.16 -26.05
C ILE A 152 42.65 -0.69 -25.06
N GLY A 153 43.56 -1.52 -25.52
CA GLY A 153 44.68 -2.03 -24.74
C GLY A 153 45.90 -2.39 -25.60
N LEU A 154 47.07 -2.35 -24.97
CA LEU A 154 48.32 -2.75 -25.61
C LEU A 154 48.32 -4.27 -25.86
N ILE A 155 48.63 -4.69 -27.08
CA ILE A 155 48.85 -6.12 -27.42
C ILE A 155 50.24 -6.50 -26.87
N ARG A 156 50.26 -7.41 -25.87
CA ARG A 156 51.47 -7.79 -25.15
C ARG A 156 51.42 -9.26 -24.71
N PRO A 157 52.59 -9.85 -24.47
CA PRO A 157 52.65 -11.24 -24.00
C PRO A 157 52.06 -11.42 -22.59
N MET A 158 51.53 -12.59 -22.32
CA MET A 158 50.99 -12.92 -20.99
C MET A 158 52.11 -13.09 -19.97
N VAL A 159 53.23 -13.71 -20.36
CA VAL A 159 54.42 -13.95 -19.52
C VAL A 159 55.64 -13.45 -20.28
N GLY A 160 56.48 -12.65 -19.69
CA GLY A 160 57.58 -11.86 -20.27
C GLY A 160 58.68 -12.64 -21.01
N ARG A 161 58.39 -13.79 -21.65
CA ARG A 161 59.31 -14.59 -22.46
C ARG A 161 59.38 -14.15 -23.93
N LEU A 162 58.33 -13.52 -24.42
CA LEU A 162 58.33 -12.95 -25.75
C LEU A 162 58.66 -11.48 -25.67
N GLN A 163 59.74 -11.04 -26.26
CA GLN A 163 60.11 -9.60 -26.38
C GLN A 163 59.73 -9.11 -27.77
N VAL A 164 58.98 -8.01 -27.82
CA VAL A 164 58.82 -7.26 -29.06
C VAL A 164 60.13 -6.51 -29.29
N THR A 165 60.90 -6.98 -30.27
CA THR A 165 62.30 -6.62 -30.48
C THR A 165 62.48 -5.28 -31.22
N ASP A 166 61.45 -4.77 -31.87
CA ASP A 166 61.57 -3.56 -32.72
C ASP A 166 61.12 -2.24 -32.04
N GLY A 167 60.69 -2.28 -30.77
CA GLY A 167 60.22 -1.15 -30.04
C GLY A 167 58.86 -0.59 -30.51
N THR A 168 58.22 -1.22 -31.50
CA THR A 168 56.90 -0.81 -31.97
C THR A 168 55.82 -1.23 -30.98
N ARG A 169 54.68 -0.53 -31.01
CA ARG A 169 53.53 -0.84 -30.18
C ARG A 169 52.29 -1.04 -31.03
N ARG A 170 51.53 -2.06 -30.69
CA ARG A 170 50.23 -2.32 -31.33
C ARG A 170 49.12 -2.44 -30.29
N TYR A 171 47.99 -1.88 -30.61
CA TYR A 171 46.85 -1.81 -29.71
C TYR A 171 45.66 -2.57 -30.30
N LEU A 172 44.92 -3.29 -29.46
CA LEU A 172 43.66 -3.91 -29.82
C LEU A 172 42.53 -2.95 -29.36
N VAL A 173 41.64 -2.65 -30.28
CA VAL A 173 40.38 -1.94 -29.98
C VAL A 173 39.22 -2.91 -30.20
N ILE A 174 38.32 -2.96 -29.23
CA ILE A 174 37.07 -3.72 -29.33
C ILE A 174 35.91 -2.75 -29.17
N THR A 175 34.88 -2.91 -30.04
CA THR A 175 33.65 -2.14 -29.96
C THR A 175 32.45 -3.04 -29.74
N ARG A 176 31.44 -2.55 -28.99
CA ARG A 176 30.15 -3.18 -28.79
C ARG A 176 29.08 -2.11 -28.87
N HIS A 177 28.36 -2.05 -29.99
CA HIS A 177 27.33 -1.04 -30.20
C HIS A 177 26.09 -1.30 -29.36
N LEU A 178 25.54 -0.22 -28.84
CA LEU A 178 24.29 -0.21 -28.09
C LEU A 178 23.13 -0.40 -29.07
N ASN A 179 22.53 -1.56 -29.09
CA ASN A 179 21.40 -1.91 -29.94
C ASN A 179 20.22 -2.42 -29.10
N ALA A 180 19.05 -2.60 -29.73
CA ALA A 180 17.85 -3.05 -29.04
C ALA A 180 18.02 -4.36 -28.24
N ARG A 181 18.80 -5.31 -28.79
CA ARG A 181 19.08 -6.59 -28.12
C ARG A 181 19.90 -6.39 -26.85
N ILE A 182 20.96 -5.61 -26.92
CA ILE A 182 21.81 -5.30 -25.74
C ILE A 182 21.02 -4.56 -24.68
N LEU A 183 20.16 -3.60 -25.08
CA LEU A 183 19.28 -2.89 -24.14
C LEU A 183 18.26 -3.84 -23.49
N SER A 184 17.68 -4.76 -24.25
CA SER A 184 16.79 -5.80 -23.71
C SER A 184 17.50 -6.73 -22.73
N ASP A 185 18.72 -7.18 -23.08
CA ASP A 185 19.54 -8.05 -22.20
C ASP A 185 19.92 -7.32 -20.90
N LEU A 186 20.29 -6.03 -20.99
CA LEU A 186 20.57 -5.20 -19.82
C LEU A 186 19.30 -4.97 -18.99
N GLY A 187 18.18 -4.67 -19.63
CA GLY A 187 16.90 -4.49 -18.98
C GLY A 187 16.49 -5.72 -18.17
N SER A 188 16.60 -6.90 -18.75
CA SER A 188 16.27 -8.16 -18.06
C SER A 188 17.25 -8.48 -16.93
N THR A 189 18.56 -8.32 -17.17
CA THR A 189 19.62 -8.62 -16.18
C THR A 189 19.52 -7.73 -14.96
N PHE A 190 19.28 -6.43 -15.16
CA PHE A 190 19.23 -5.42 -14.10
C PHE A 190 17.80 -5.11 -13.63
N GLN A 191 16.82 -5.86 -14.13
CA GLN A 191 15.40 -5.69 -13.82
C GLN A 191 14.88 -4.27 -14.08
N ILE A 192 15.20 -3.73 -15.25
CA ILE A 192 14.78 -2.41 -15.71
C ILE A 192 13.78 -2.61 -16.84
N ASP A 193 12.54 -2.18 -16.62
CA ASP A 193 11.47 -2.41 -17.59
C ASP A 193 11.57 -1.42 -18.75
N ASN A 194 11.45 -1.94 -19.97
CA ASN A 194 11.43 -1.17 -21.21
C ASN A 194 12.64 -0.21 -21.35
N LEU A 195 13.86 -0.70 -21.03
CA LEU A 195 15.08 0.09 -21.22
C LEU A 195 15.33 0.33 -22.71
N HIS A 196 15.38 1.59 -23.11
CA HIS A 196 15.65 1.98 -24.50
C HIS A 196 16.46 3.28 -24.57
N PHE A 197 17.11 3.48 -25.69
CA PHE A 197 17.93 4.66 -25.97
C PHE A 197 17.22 5.61 -26.93
N THR A 198 17.23 6.92 -26.63
CA THR A 198 16.73 7.97 -27.51
C THR A 198 17.69 9.16 -27.58
N PRO A 199 17.73 9.91 -28.69
CA PRO A 199 18.51 11.13 -28.77
C PRO A 199 18.08 12.19 -27.76
N ASP A 200 16.77 12.30 -27.54
CA ASP A 200 16.14 13.32 -26.70
C ASP A 200 15.59 12.72 -25.40
N LYS A 201 15.48 13.54 -24.35
CA LYS A 201 14.84 13.17 -23.09
C LYS A 201 13.34 13.04 -23.30
N ILE A 202 12.77 11.85 -23.03
CA ILE A 202 11.34 11.58 -23.23
C ILE A 202 10.53 11.81 -21.95
N ASN A 203 11.06 11.43 -20.77
CA ASN A 203 10.34 11.49 -19.51
C ASN A 203 11.29 11.77 -18.33
N GLU A 204 10.75 11.80 -17.10
CA GLU A 204 11.55 11.99 -15.89
C GLU A 204 12.48 10.81 -15.60
N LEU A 205 12.08 9.59 -15.97
CA LEU A 205 12.85 8.36 -15.81
C LEU A 205 13.84 8.19 -16.96
N SER A 206 14.81 9.08 -17.01
CA SER A 206 15.84 9.10 -18.03
C SER A 206 17.20 9.45 -17.46
N MET A 207 18.25 8.84 -17.99
CA MET A 207 19.64 9.11 -17.63
C MET A 207 20.42 9.55 -18.85
N PRO A 208 21.14 10.68 -18.80
CA PRO A 208 21.96 11.12 -19.91
C PRO A 208 23.15 10.18 -20.12
N LEU A 209 23.33 9.71 -21.34
CA LEU A 209 24.47 8.92 -21.75
C LEU A 209 25.51 9.84 -22.37
N ARG A 210 26.70 9.87 -21.79
CA ARG A 210 27.79 10.70 -22.24
C ARG A 210 28.96 9.88 -22.73
N SER A 211 29.64 10.38 -23.76
CA SER A 211 30.87 9.79 -24.25
C SER A 211 32.02 10.03 -23.27
N SER A 212 33.12 9.30 -23.45
CA SER A 212 34.37 9.53 -22.72
C SER A 212 34.97 10.93 -22.94
N ALA A 213 34.53 11.65 -23.98
CA ALA A 213 34.86 13.06 -24.22
C ALA A 213 33.91 14.04 -23.50
N GLY A 214 32.92 13.56 -22.71
CA GLY A 214 31.89 14.37 -22.06
C GLY A 214 30.71 14.79 -22.95
N GLU A 215 30.72 14.42 -24.25
CA GLU A 215 29.65 14.74 -25.20
C GLU A 215 28.37 14.01 -24.84
N LEU A 216 27.23 14.70 -24.80
CA LEU A 216 25.92 14.08 -24.63
C LEU A 216 25.57 13.31 -25.89
N LEU A 217 25.32 12.00 -25.77
CA LEU A 217 25.01 11.11 -26.87
C LEU A 217 23.51 10.89 -27.03
N GLY A 218 22.76 11.08 -25.96
CA GLY A 218 21.32 10.86 -25.85
C GLY A 218 20.97 10.42 -24.42
N TYR A 219 19.85 9.73 -24.29
CA TYR A 219 19.29 9.33 -23.01
C TYR A 219 18.92 7.85 -23.01
N LEU A 220 19.17 7.20 -21.89
CA LEU A 220 18.58 5.91 -21.56
C LEU A 220 17.28 6.18 -20.80
N ASN A 221 16.19 5.66 -21.31
CA ASN A 221 14.86 5.81 -20.72
C ASN A 221 14.35 4.44 -20.31
N TRP A 222 13.52 4.41 -19.25
CA TRP A 222 12.88 3.18 -18.77
C TRP A 222 11.48 3.47 -18.25
N GLN A 223 10.73 2.42 -17.96
CA GLN A 223 9.38 2.51 -17.43
C GLN A 223 9.37 2.31 -15.92
N ALA A 224 8.56 3.10 -15.20
CA ALA A 224 8.34 2.92 -13.77
C ALA A 224 7.54 1.62 -13.54
N ARG A 225 7.95 0.82 -12.56
CA ARG A 225 7.22 -0.38 -12.11
C ARG A 225 6.04 -0.06 -11.22
N LEU A 226 6.13 1.02 -10.46
CA LEU A 226 5.12 1.49 -9.51
C LEU A 226 4.63 0.39 -8.55
N PRO A 227 5.53 -0.34 -7.88
CA PRO A 227 5.16 -1.46 -7.00
C PRO A 227 4.29 -1.00 -5.84
N GLY A 228 4.51 0.20 -5.32
CA GLY A 228 3.67 0.80 -4.29
C GLY A 228 2.24 1.02 -4.76
N ALA A 229 2.04 1.51 -5.99
CA ALA A 229 0.70 1.69 -6.55
C ALA A 229 -0.01 0.35 -6.80
N GLN A 230 0.71 -0.68 -7.21
CA GLN A 230 0.17 -2.04 -7.39
C GLN A 230 -0.25 -2.64 -6.04
N ALA A 231 0.63 -2.58 -5.04
CA ALA A 231 0.33 -3.05 -3.69
C ALA A 231 -0.84 -2.28 -3.05
N ALA A 232 -0.89 -0.95 -3.23
CA ALA A 232 -1.99 -0.13 -2.73
C ALA A 232 -3.33 -0.47 -3.38
N ARG A 233 -3.38 -0.75 -4.68
CA ARG A 233 -4.61 -1.20 -5.36
C ARG A 233 -5.09 -2.56 -4.83
N ALA A 234 -4.19 -3.51 -4.62
CA ALA A 234 -4.53 -4.80 -4.04
C ALA A 234 -5.07 -4.62 -2.61
N ALA A 235 -4.35 -3.91 -1.75
CA ALA A 235 -4.75 -3.67 -0.37
C ALA A 235 -6.06 -2.86 -0.24
N SER A 236 -6.35 -1.93 -1.15
CA SER A 236 -7.58 -1.13 -1.11
C SER A 236 -8.85 -1.98 -1.27
N SER A 237 -8.80 -3.03 -2.07
CA SER A 237 -9.90 -4.00 -2.19
C SER A 237 -10.18 -4.69 -0.87
N ASP A 238 -9.15 -5.20 -0.22
CA ASP A 238 -9.25 -5.93 1.05
C ASP A 238 -9.72 -5.01 2.19
N ILE A 239 -9.17 -3.79 2.26
CA ILE A 239 -9.60 -2.76 3.22
C ILE A 239 -11.08 -2.44 3.03
N THR A 240 -11.54 -2.28 1.80
CA THR A 240 -12.94 -1.99 1.50
C THR A 240 -13.85 -3.13 1.99
N GLN A 241 -13.50 -4.38 1.75
CA GLN A 241 -14.26 -5.55 2.22
C GLN A 241 -14.31 -5.60 3.75
N ILE A 242 -13.18 -5.38 4.43
CA ILE A 242 -13.10 -5.34 5.89
C ILE A 242 -14.00 -4.23 6.46
N VAL A 243 -13.97 -3.04 5.86
CA VAL A 243 -14.79 -1.90 6.30
C VAL A 243 -16.29 -2.19 6.12
N VAL A 244 -16.69 -2.79 5.00
CA VAL A 244 -18.08 -3.18 4.75
C VAL A 244 -18.53 -4.23 5.78
N LEU A 245 -17.74 -5.26 6.01
CA LEU A 245 -18.05 -6.31 7.00
C LEU A 245 -18.16 -5.75 8.42
N ALA A 246 -17.19 -4.92 8.84
CA ALA A 246 -17.20 -4.27 10.15
C ALA A 246 -18.43 -3.37 10.31
N SER A 247 -18.79 -2.60 9.28
CA SER A 247 -19.98 -1.75 9.28
C SER A 247 -21.27 -2.58 9.41
N ALA A 248 -21.36 -3.71 8.72
CA ALA A 248 -22.48 -4.62 8.81
C ALA A 248 -22.63 -5.22 10.21
N LEU A 249 -21.50 -5.63 10.83
CA LEU A 249 -21.49 -6.16 12.21
C LEU A 249 -21.91 -5.09 13.24
N ILE A 250 -21.45 -3.86 13.08
CA ILE A 250 -21.85 -2.75 13.95
C ILE A 250 -23.34 -2.45 13.81
N LEU A 251 -23.89 -2.43 12.59
CA LEU A 251 -25.33 -2.27 12.37
C LEU A 251 -26.13 -3.40 12.99
N LEU A 252 -25.68 -4.64 12.84
CA LEU A 252 -26.32 -5.81 13.48
C LEU A 252 -26.30 -5.68 15.00
N PHE A 253 -25.17 -5.29 15.58
CA PHE A 253 -25.05 -5.06 17.02
C PHE A 253 -26.02 -3.99 17.52
N ILE A 254 -26.11 -2.84 16.81
CA ILE A 254 -27.04 -1.76 17.14
C ILE A 254 -28.50 -2.30 17.05
N LEU A 255 -28.86 -3.04 16.03
CA LEU A 255 -30.19 -3.61 15.87
C LEU A 255 -30.54 -4.56 17.01
N VAL A 256 -29.66 -5.52 17.33
CA VAL A 256 -29.89 -6.47 18.42
C VAL A 256 -29.99 -5.77 19.77
N SER A 257 -29.12 -4.79 20.03
CA SER A 257 -29.14 -3.99 21.26
C SER A 257 -30.43 -3.17 21.38
N SER A 258 -30.89 -2.55 20.31
CA SER A 258 -32.13 -1.77 20.31
C SER A 258 -33.36 -2.62 20.58
N VAL A 259 -33.44 -3.82 20.01
CA VAL A 259 -34.52 -4.81 20.28
C VAL A 259 -34.46 -5.26 21.73
N GLY A 260 -33.26 -5.52 22.27
CA GLY A 260 -33.06 -5.88 23.67
C GLY A 260 -33.55 -4.81 24.64
N LEU A 261 -33.14 -3.56 24.42
CA LEU A 261 -33.58 -2.40 25.20
C LEU A 261 -35.10 -2.19 25.14
N TYR A 262 -35.69 -2.33 23.94
CA TYR A 262 -37.14 -2.21 23.77
C TYR A 262 -37.92 -3.29 24.56
N LYS A 263 -37.45 -4.55 24.53
CA LYS A 263 -38.08 -5.66 25.31
C LYS A 263 -37.90 -5.41 26.80
N LEU A 264 -36.76 -4.93 27.25
CA LEU A 264 -36.50 -4.62 28.66
C LEU A 264 -37.43 -3.50 29.16
N ALA A 265 -37.54 -2.39 28.40
CA ALA A 265 -38.44 -1.30 28.74
C ALA A 265 -39.91 -1.70 28.82
N ARG A 266 -40.39 -2.58 27.90
CA ARG A 266 -41.75 -3.13 27.98
C ARG A 266 -41.97 -4.04 29.17
N GLY A 267 -41.00 -4.91 29.48
CA GLY A 267 -41.08 -5.79 30.63
C GLY A 267 -41.16 -5.00 31.96
N GLU A 268 -40.39 -3.93 32.09
CA GLU A 268 -40.42 -3.07 33.27
C GLU A 268 -41.75 -2.33 33.45
N SER A 269 -42.39 -1.85 32.36
CA SER A 269 -43.67 -1.17 32.44
C SER A 269 -44.82 -2.13 32.84
N GLN A 270 -44.82 -3.37 32.33
CA GLN A 270 -45.77 -4.36 32.74
C GLN A 270 -45.63 -4.81 34.19
N ALA A 271 -44.37 -5.01 34.63
CA ALA A 271 -44.08 -5.37 36.02
C ALA A 271 -44.54 -4.26 36.99
N ARG A 272 -44.38 -2.98 36.61
CA ARG A 272 -44.86 -1.83 37.40
C ARG A 272 -46.38 -1.79 37.51
N LEU A 273 -47.13 -2.13 36.45
CA LEU A 273 -48.61 -2.15 36.48
C LEU A 273 -49.12 -3.25 37.40
N VAL A 274 -48.58 -4.48 37.30
CA VAL A 274 -48.94 -5.63 38.14
C VAL A 274 -48.59 -5.33 39.63
N ALA A 275 -47.46 -4.68 39.90
CA ALA A 275 -47.05 -4.33 41.27
C ALA A 275 -47.85 -3.23 41.92
N ARG A 276 -48.75 -2.53 41.19
CA ARG A 276 -49.52 -1.37 41.67
C ARG A 276 -51.02 -1.61 41.66
N THR A 277 -51.50 -2.76 41.22
CA THR A 277 -52.92 -3.07 41.11
C THR A 277 -53.26 -4.23 42.03
N ASP A 278 -54.39 -4.19 42.71
CA ASP A 278 -54.94 -5.31 43.44
C ASP A 278 -55.57 -6.31 42.47
N TRP A 279 -55.22 -7.58 42.63
CA TRP A 279 -55.58 -8.62 41.65
C TRP A 279 -57.06 -8.95 41.61
N LEU A 280 -57.78 -8.76 42.76
CA LEU A 280 -59.20 -9.10 42.87
C LEU A 280 -60.08 -7.92 42.41
N SER A 281 -59.87 -6.74 42.98
CA SER A 281 -60.73 -5.57 42.72
C SER A 281 -60.30 -4.77 41.45
N HIS A 282 -59.13 -5.07 40.93
CA HIS A 282 -58.48 -4.26 39.85
C HIS A 282 -58.25 -2.80 40.17
N LEU A 283 -58.46 -2.38 41.44
CA LEU A 283 -58.14 -1.06 41.93
C LEU A 283 -56.64 -0.89 42.18
N PRO A 284 -56.15 0.34 42.23
CA PRO A 284 -54.84 0.61 42.85
C PRO A 284 -54.68 -0.10 44.18
N ASN A 285 -53.53 -0.73 44.40
CA ASN A 285 -53.25 -1.39 45.66
C ASN A 285 -52.64 -0.37 46.67
N ARG A 286 -52.44 -0.80 47.94
CA ARG A 286 -51.83 -0.01 49.02
C ARG A 286 -50.55 0.73 48.58
N ARG A 287 -49.67 0.03 47.82
CA ARG A 287 -48.42 0.64 47.32
C ARG A 287 -48.69 1.78 46.36
N ALA A 288 -49.62 1.64 45.42
CA ALA A 288 -49.98 2.64 44.47
C ALA A 288 -50.54 3.90 45.15
N LEU A 289 -51.34 3.73 46.23
CA LEU A 289 -51.87 4.84 47.03
C LEU A 289 -50.76 5.58 47.74
N ILE A 290 -49.85 4.89 48.44
CA ILE A 290 -48.71 5.50 49.14
C ILE A 290 -47.86 6.30 48.15
N GLU A 291 -47.46 5.68 47.02
CA GLU A 291 -46.68 6.37 45.98
C GLU A 291 -47.41 7.59 45.39
N ALA A 292 -48.72 7.59 45.33
CA ALA A 292 -49.51 8.73 44.92
C ALA A 292 -49.48 9.86 45.95
N LEU A 293 -49.62 9.55 47.22
CA LEU A 293 -49.56 10.50 48.33
C LEU A 293 -48.16 11.13 48.47
N ASP A 294 -47.11 10.30 48.30
CA ASP A 294 -45.70 10.79 48.33
C ASP A 294 -45.44 11.76 47.22
N ARG A 295 -45.98 11.54 46.01
CA ARG A 295 -45.86 12.45 44.86
C ARG A 295 -46.54 13.78 45.09
N VAL A 296 -47.69 13.78 45.76
CA VAL A 296 -48.44 14.99 46.15
C VAL A 296 -47.60 15.79 47.16
N SER A 297 -47.01 15.12 48.16
CA SER A 297 -46.17 15.76 49.17
C SER A 297 -44.93 16.42 48.55
N LEU A 298 -44.34 15.84 47.52
CA LEU A 298 -43.08 16.30 46.89
C LEU A 298 -43.29 17.40 45.84
N ARG A 299 -44.46 17.46 45.18
CA ARG A 299 -44.68 18.39 44.05
C ARG A 299 -45.54 19.57 44.37
N GLY A 300 -46.27 19.54 45.47
CA GLY A 300 -47.18 20.66 45.87
C GLY A 300 -48.36 20.92 44.93
N ASP A 301 -48.59 20.04 43.93
CA ASP A 301 -49.40 20.30 42.77
C ASP A 301 -50.79 19.64 42.80
N ILE A 302 -51.05 18.80 43.78
CA ILE A 302 -52.36 18.18 43.99
C ILE A 302 -52.79 18.39 45.45
N ASP A 303 -53.87 19.11 45.63
CA ASP A 303 -54.45 19.44 46.91
C ASP A 303 -55.24 18.23 47.46
N VAL A 304 -54.52 17.18 47.95
CA VAL A 304 -55.16 16.11 48.72
C VAL A 304 -55.38 16.58 50.12
N LYS A 305 -56.62 16.92 50.42
CA LYS A 305 -57.00 17.45 51.76
C LYS A 305 -57.42 16.37 52.73
N SER A 306 -57.86 15.22 52.23
CA SER A 306 -58.33 14.14 53.08
C SER A 306 -58.03 12.76 52.49
N VAL A 307 -57.75 11.79 53.33
CA VAL A 307 -57.72 10.37 53.00
C VAL A 307 -58.80 9.70 53.86
N VAL A 308 -59.74 9.11 53.19
CA VAL A 308 -60.87 8.40 53.84
C VAL A 308 -60.54 6.93 53.82
N PHE A 309 -60.58 6.29 54.98
CA PHE A 309 -60.44 4.83 55.12
C PHE A 309 -61.87 4.28 55.21
N ILE A 310 -62.14 3.20 54.52
CA ILE A 310 -63.45 2.53 54.42
C ILE A 310 -63.22 1.07 54.74
N ASP A 311 -63.99 0.57 55.72
CA ASP A 311 -63.96 -0.82 56.16
C ASP A 311 -65.37 -1.40 56.00
N LEU A 312 -65.47 -2.70 55.65
CA LEU A 312 -66.77 -3.34 55.38
C LEU A 312 -67.22 -4.08 56.64
N ASP A 313 -68.20 -3.46 57.35
CA ASP A 313 -68.79 -4.08 58.54
C ASP A 313 -69.44 -5.41 58.24
N GLY A 314 -69.08 -6.43 58.98
CA GLY A 314 -69.63 -7.79 58.87
C GLY A 314 -69.13 -8.62 57.68
N PHE A 315 -68.07 -8.13 56.94
CA PHE A 315 -67.50 -8.88 55.81
C PHE A 315 -67.03 -10.30 56.20
N LYS A 316 -66.49 -10.43 57.43
CA LYS A 316 -66.13 -11.74 57.94
C LYS A 316 -67.30 -12.69 58.02
N ASP A 317 -68.47 -12.22 58.51
CA ASP A 317 -69.65 -13.04 58.61
C ASP A 317 -70.16 -13.48 57.25
N VAL A 318 -70.04 -12.64 56.24
CA VAL A 318 -70.35 -13.00 54.85
C VAL A 318 -69.44 -14.15 54.37
N ASN A 319 -68.13 -14.09 54.62
CA ASN A 319 -67.21 -15.15 54.29
C ASN A 319 -67.49 -16.44 55.04
N ASP A 320 -67.83 -16.34 56.35
CA ASP A 320 -68.06 -17.53 57.21
C ASP A 320 -69.40 -18.20 56.83
N ILE A 321 -70.44 -17.46 56.42
CA ILE A 321 -71.76 -17.98 56.08
C ILE A 321 -71.88 -18.47 54.62
N TYR A 322 -71.32 -17.68 53.69
CA TYR A 322 -71.53 -17.87 52.23
C TYR A 322 -70.26 -18.34 51.47
N GLY A 323 -69.12 -18.40 52.19
CA GLY A 323 -67.84 -18.80 51.62
C GLY A 323 -67.10 -17.67 50.94
N HIS A 324 -65.74 -17.81 50.84
CA HIS A 324 -64.81 -16.79 50.30
C HIS A 324 -65.12 -16.39 48.87
N SER A 325 -65.73 -17.25 48.02
CA SER A 325 -66.10 -16.87 46.65
C SER A 325 -67.16 -15.76 46.61
N VAL A 326 -68.14 -15.82 47.55
CA VAL A 326 -69.15 -14.79 47.65
C VAL A 326 -68.57 -13.53 48.25
N GLY A 327 -67.65 -13.64 49.18
CA GLY A 327 -66.93 -12.49 49.70
C GLY A 327 -66.06 -11.78 48.64
N ASP A 328 -65.39 -12.56 47.79
CA ASP A 328 -64.61 -12.00 46.63
C ASP A 328 -65.54 -11.25 45.66
N ASP A 329 -66.71 -11.80 45.32
CA ASP A 329 -67.71 -11.14 44.49
C ASP A 329 -68.25 -9.88 45.12
N LEU A 330 -68.43 -9.85 46.44
CA LEU A 330 -68.82 -8.67 47.19
C LEU A 330 -67.74 -7.60 47.14
N ILE A 331 -66.47 -7.96 47.33
CA ILE A 331 -65.35 -7.01 47.18
C ILE A 331 -65.36 -6.38 45.78
N VAL A 332 -65.52 -7.15 44.73
CA VAL A 332 -65.56 -6.65 43.34
C VAL A 332 -66.75 -5.70 43.16
N ALA A 333 -67.94 -6.06 43.69
CA ALA A 333 -69.14 -5.22 43.59
C ALA A 333 -68.98 -3.88 44.33
N ILE A 334 -68.41 -3.90 45.52
CA ILE A 334 -68.14 -2.72 46.34
C ILE A 334 -67.06 -1.84 45.69
N ALA A 335 -65.99 -2.46 45.18
CA ALA A 335 -64.94 -1.76 44.46
C ALA A 335 -65.52 -0.97 43.28
N LYS A 336 -66.42 -1.58 42.52
CA LYS A 336 -67.15 -0.91 41.43
C LYS A 336 -68.02 0.23 41.91
N THR A 337 -68.81 0.00 42.93
CA THR A 337 -69.71 1.04 43.50
C THR A 337 -68.96 2.24 44.06
N LEU A 338 -67.85 1.98 44.76
CA LEU A 338 -66.97 3.05 45.29
C LEU A 338 -66.26 3.79 44.18
N SER A 339 -65.87 3.09 43.12
CA SER A 339 -65.18 3.71 41.96
C SER A 339 -66.09 4.74 41.27
N GLU A 340 -67.39 4.48 41.17
CA GLU A 340 -68.35 5.41 40.55
C GLU A 340 -68.58 6.67 41.39
N ARG A 341 -68.16 6.68 42.65
CA ARG A 341 -68.32 7.80 43.59
C ARG A 341 -67.04 8.53 43.93
N VAL A 342 -65.92 8.15 43.31
CA VAL A 342 -64.63 8.84 43.49
C VAL A 342 -64.77 10.27 42.92
N PRO A 343 -64.49 11.32 43.68
CA PRO A 343 -64.52 12.66 43.19
C PRO A 343 -63.47 12.94 42.11
N PRO A 344 -63.68 13.92 41.23
CA PRO A 344 -62.65 14.30 40.27
C PRO A 344 -61.30 14.62 40.94
N GLY A 345 -60.21 13.99 40.46
CA GLY A 345 -58.89 14.09 41.06
C GLY A 345 -58.62 13.19 42.27
N GLY A 346 -59.66 12.47 42.75
CA GLY A 346 -59.52 11.45 43.80
C GLY A 346 -58.96 10.13 43.24
N MET A 347 -58.51 9.28 44.14
CA MET A 347 -57.99 7.95 43.89
C MET A 347 -58.57 6.96 44.90
N LEU A 348 -59.19 5.90 44.40
CA LEU A 348 -59.60 4.76 45.26
C LEU A 348 -58.59 3.63 45.18
N ALA A 349 -58.25 3.04 46.31
CA ALA A 349 -57.33 1.91 46.44
C ALA A 349 -57.88 0.88 47.41
N ARG A 350 -57.59 -0.39 47.17
CA ARG A 350 -57.79 -1.46 48.13
C ARG A 350 -56.56 -1.67 48.96
N MET A 351 -56.68 -1.61 50.29
CA MET A 351 -55.56 -1.71 51.24
C MET A 351 -55.25 -3.15 51.57
N GLY A 352 -56.23 -4.04 51.49
CA GLY A 352 -56.16 -5.47 51.74
C GLY A 352 -57.41 -5.96 52.42
N GLY A 353 -57.79 -7.24 52.26
CA GLY A 353 -59.05 -7.77 52.86
C GLY A 353 -60.27 -7.00 52.43
N ASP A 354 -60.96 -6.39 53.38
CA ASP A 354 -62.19 -5.58 53.30
C ASP A 354 -61.94 -4.08 53.36
N GLU A 355 -60.68 -3.68 53.50
CA GLU A 355 -60.26 -2.26 53.63
C GLU A 355 -60.04 -1.58 52.27
N PHE A 356 -60.64 -0.39 52.14
CA PHE A 356 -60.40 0.52 51.03
C PHE A 356 -59.93 1.88 51.55
N ALA A 357 -59.25 2.62 50.71
CA ALA A 357 -58.89 3.97 51.00
C ALA A 357 -59.12 4.87 49.76
N MET A 358 -59.70 6.07 50.00
CA MET A 358 -59.99 7.03 48.97
C MET A 358 -59.33 8.35 49.28
N THR A 359 -58.67 8.95 48.29
CA THR A 359 -58.18 10.31 48.41
C THR A 359 -59.21 11.27 47.88
N ILE A 360 -59.39 12.41 48.55
CA ILE A 360 -60.28 13.47 48.19
C ILE A 360 -59.49 14.77 48.11
N GLY A 361 -59.62 15.50 47.04
CA GLY A 361 -58.94 16.77 46.83
C GLY A 361 -59.88 17.97 46.75
N GLY A 362 -59.39 19.18 46.94
CA GLY A 362 -60.09 20.43 46.80
C GLY A 362 -60.85 20.98 48.04
N ASP A 363 -61.44 22.09 47.91
CA ASP A 363 -62.05 22.85 49.02
C ASP A 363 -63.34 22.23 49.63
N LYS A 364 -63.82 21.12 49.05
CA LYS A 364 -64.99 20.39 49.52
C LYS A 364 -64.66 19.00 50.07
N ALA A 365 -63.42 18.75 50.49
CA ALA A 365 -62.99 17.45 50.92
C ALA A 365 -63.79 16.91 52.17
N GLU A 366 -64.05 17.77 53.18
CA GLU A 366 -64.79 17.35 54.36
C GLU A 366 -66.26 17.05 54.02
N THR A 367 -66.92 17.84 53.17
CA THR A 367 -68.30 17.62 52.75
C THR A 367 -68.48 16.34 51.93
N GLN A 368 -67.51 16.00 51.17
CA GLN A 368 -67.55 14.78 50.34
C GLN A 368 -67.24 13.51 51.11
N ALA A 369 -66.52 13.63 52.25
CA ALA A 369 -66.22 12.48 53.11
C ALA A 369 -67.41 12.02 53.97
N THR A 370 -68.38 12.89 54.24
CA THR A 370 -69.60 12.62 55.04
C THR A 370 -70.81 12.23 54.23
N ALA A 371 -70.78 12.21 52.94
CA ALA A 371 -71.84 11.84 52.02
C ALA A 371 -71.63 10.39 51.54
#